data_6217da27b5fb88e6bdd7c74dcee65a9b
#
_entry.id   6217da27b5fb88e6bdd7c74dcee65a9b
#
_cell.length_a   1.000
_cell.length_b   1.000
_cell.length_c   1.000
_cell.angle_alpha   90.00
_cell.angle_beta   90.00
_cell.angle_gamma   90.00
#
_symmetry.space_group_name_H-M   'P 1'
#
loop_
_entity.id
_entity.type
_entity.pdbx_description
1 polymer ?
#
loop_
_entity_poly.entity_id
_entity_poly.type
_entity_poly.pdbx_seq_one_letter_code
_entity_poly.pdbx_strand_id
1 'polypeptide(L)'
;MRMTPARHAAATAALSLVLCAAPAARAEEPARLTAEEPARLSAEDAGAELVARRAAEAAAAPVRAPGHAAGAGRPLRFTSCPGAEGLPSPVRCATLRVPLDYARPDGPQISLTVSRAAATGAGRAARQGALVHNPGGPGASGMHFPLVAGLPGWERIAAAYDLVGYAPRGVGRSAPLSCQDPAARAGGPTQVPVHPSPAYKEERIAAARAYARGCARRAGAALPYYTTLNNVRDLHVLRAALGEPRLTFMGGSYGTYLGAVYATLHPRHVRRMVFDSAVDPDPSRIWYRNNLDQAPGFERRWYDFRAWAARHHGTYRLGATPAAVQASYERVREAVARTPAGGSVGTGELRSAFVQAAYYDAVWPERAAALAAFLRGDPGPLTEQAAPDPASAAEAENATAVYTAVLCNDAPWPADWETWDRDNTELARTAPFETWANAFLNLPCAYWPVPGRQRPVDVGAAPAAALPRTLVVAAERDGATPYPGALELQRRLGPGAALVTEEGAGSHGVVGSGNDCVDRHVERYLLTGDTPGRSVTCAPHPEPAPVSLDDRAASARGALLPPVV
;
A
#
# COMPACT_ATOMS: atom_id res chain seq x y z
N MET A 1 14.49 8.42 43.83
CA MET A 1 13.96 7.43 42.87
C MET A 1 13.81 8.12 41.52
N ARG A 2 14.75 7.91 40.61
CA ARG A 2 14.72 8.52 39.26
C ARG A 2 14.05 7.51 38.32
N MET A 3 12.88 7.87 37.82
CA MET A 3 12.20 7.13 36.78
C MET A 3 12.78 7.54 35.40
N THR A 4 13.36 6.61 34.71
CA THR A 4 13.76 6.74 33.31
C THR A 4 12.51 6.74 32.42
N PRO A 5 12.40 7.63 31.41
CA PRO A 5 11.29 7.58 30.49
C PRO A 5 11.50 6.44 29.47
N ALA A 6 10.51 5.57 29.37
CA ALA A 6 10.42 4.56 28.33
C ALA A 6 10.30 5.27 26.96
N ARG A 7 11.23 4.98 26.06
CA ARG A 7 11.16 5.40 24.66
C ARG A 7 10.04 4.62 23.97
N HIS A 8 8.95 5.28 23.64
CA HIS A 8 7.94 4.74 22.74
C HIS A 8 8.50 4.87 21.31
N ALA A 9 8.96 3.77 20.78
CA ALA A 9 9.21 3.65 19.33
C ALA A 9 7.84 3.68 18.65
N ALA A 10 7.47 4.79 18.05
CA ALA A 10 6.37 4.83 17.11
C ALA A 10 6.78 4.02 15.89
N ALA A 11 6.17 2.85 15.69
CA ALA A 11 6.30 2.07 14.47
C ALA A 11 5.61 2.87 13.35
N THR A 12 6.40 3.63 12.61
CA THR A 12 5.97 4.18 11.33
C THR A 12 5.86 3.02 10.37
N ALA A 13 4.64 2.59 10.08
CA ALA A 13 4.35 1.67 8.98
C ALA A 13 4.56 2.42 7.66
N ALA A 14 5.82 2.74 7.36
CA ALA A 14 6.20 3.21 6.06
C ALA A 14 6.09 2.03 5.10
N LEU A 15 5.23 2.13 4.10
CA LEU A 15 5.25 1.27 2.93
C LEU A 15 6.55 1.60 2.17
N SER A 16 7.70 1.15 2.73
CA SER A 16 8.98 1.28 2.07
C SER A 16 8.99 0.34 0.88
N LEU A 17 8.88 0.90 -0.32
CA LEU A 17 9.20 0.24 -1.57
C LEU A 17 10.69 -0.16 -1.53
N VAL A 18 10.98 -1.37 -1.06
CA VAL A 18 12.35 -1.87 -0.92
C VAL A 18 12.67 -2.76 -2.11
N LEU A 19 13.66 -2.36 -2.86
CA LEU A 19 14.27 -3.18 -3.89
C LEU A 19 15.09 -4.32 -3.27
N CYS A 20 14.89 -5.52 -3.79
CA CYS A 20 15.66 -6.70 -3.41
C CYS A 20 17.13 -6.53 -3.81
N ALA A 21 18.05 -6.52 -2.84
CA ALA A 21 19.45 -6.77 -3.08
C ALA A 21 19.69 -8.29 -3.01
N ALA A 22 20.24 -8.87 -4.07
CA ALA A 22 20.79 -10.23 -4.03
C ALA A 22 22.24 -10.16 -3.56
N PRO A 23 22.75 -11.15 -2.78
CA PRO A 23 24.16 -11.23 -2.46
C PRO A 23 24.99 -11.49 -3.73
N ALA A 24 26.15 -10.86 -3.80
CA ALA A 24 27.11 -11.07 -4.88
C ALA A 24 27.54 -12.55 -4.94
N ALA A 25 27.13 -13.25 -6.00
CA ALA A 25 27.64 -14.57 -6.31
C ALA A 25 29.06 -14.46 -6.84
N ARG A 26 29.98 -15.24 -6.27
CA ARG A 26 31.33 -15.44 -6.83
C ARG A 26 31.21 -16.11 -8.20
N ALA A 27 31.94 -15.58 -9.18
CA ALA A 27 32.04 -16.13 -10.51
C ALA A 27 32.68 -17.54 -10.46
N GLU A 28 31.97 -18.55 -10.92
CA GLU A 28 32.49 -19.85 -11.30
C GLU A 28 32.55 -19.94 -12.84
N GLU A 29 33.58 -20.56 -13.34
CA GLU A 29 33.90 -20.72 -14.76
C GLU A 29 32.82 -21.51 -15.54
N PRO A 30 32.69 -21.33 -16.86
CA PRO A 30 31.66 -21.96 -17.66
C PRO A 30 31.96 -23.43 -17.94
N ALA A 31 31.12 -24.33 -17.46
CA ALA A 31 31.14 -25.73 -17.83
C ALA A 31 30.48 -25.97 -19.20
N ARG A 32 31.13 -26.81 -20.01
CA ARG A 32 30.71 -27.19 -21.38
C ARG A 32 29.41 -27.97 -21.37
N LEU A 33 28.50 -27.60 -22.28
CA LEU A 33 27.25 -28.33 -22.58
C LEU A 33 27.56 -29.69 -23.21
N THR A 34 27.05 -30.75 -22.62
CA THR A 34 26.87 -32.07 -23.24
C THR A 34 25.42 -32.52 -23.12
N ALA A 35 25.00 -33.26 -24.15
CA ALA A 35 23.71 -33.73 -24.57
C ALA A 35 22.66 -34.12 -23.52
N GLU A 36 21.40 -33.96 -23.93
CA GLU A 36 20.11 -34.18 -23.29
C GLU A 36 19.92 -35.60 -22.70
N GLU A 37 19.55 -35.63 -21.42
CA GLU A 37 18.82 -36.73 -20.79
C GLU A 37 17.41 -36.26 -20.43
N PRO A 38 16.35 -37.09 -20.55
CA PRO A 38 14.98 -36.65 -20.25
C PRO A 38 14.83 -36.36 -18.76
N ALA A 39 14.51 -35.11 -18.45
CA ALA A 39 14.36 -34.58 -17.11
C ALA A 39 13.30 -35.35 -16.32
N ARG A 40 13.70 -36.03 -15.26
CA ARG A 40 12.82 -36.40 -14.14
C ARG A 40 12.40 -35.10 -13.47
N LEU A 41 11.11 -34.80 -13.47
CA LEU A 41 10.52 -33.67 -12.73
C LEU A 41 11.02 -33.72 -11.27
N SER A 42 11.64 -32.65 -10.83
CA SER A 42 12.10 -32.53 -9.45
C SER A 42 10.90 -32.41 -8.50
N ALA A 43 11.10 -32.69 -7.21
CA ALA A 43 10.07 -32.47 -6.20
C ALA A 43 9.57 -31.02 -6.15
N GLU A 44 10.40 -30.06 -6.65
CA GLU A 44 10.06 -28.65 -6.80
C GLU A 44 9.07 -28.41 -7.95
N ASP A 45 9.22 -29.12 -9.07
CA ASP A 45 8.32 -29.04 -10.22
C ASP A 45 6.96 -29.66 -9.89
N ALA A 46 6.94 -30.76 -9.13
CA ALA A 46 5.70 -31.38 -8.64
C ALA A 46 4.94 -30.47 -7.65
N GLY A 47 5.65 -29.68 -6.85
CA GLY A 47 5.07 -28.68 -5.97
C GLY A 47 4.45 -27.52 -6.75
N ALA A 48 5.14 -27.03 -7.78
CA ALA A 48 4.65 -25.98 -8.68
C ALA A 48 3.41 -26.43 -9.46
N GLU A 49 3.41 -27.68 -9.95
CA GLU A 49 2.28 -28.24 -10.69
C GLU A 49 1.04 -28.44 -9.79
N LEU A 50 1.21 -28.84 -8.51
CA LEU A 50 0.11 -28.91 -7.56
C LEU A 50 -0.49 -27.54 -7.24
N VAL A 51 0.34 -26.52 -7.05
CA VAL A 51 -0.08 -25.12 -6.87
C VAL A 51 -0.83 -24.64 -8.10
N ALA A 52 -0.32 -24.96 -9.28
CA ALA A 52 -0.90 -24.68 -10.57
C ALA A 52 -2.32 -25.24 -10.74
N ARG A 53 -2.47 -26.51 -10.45
CA ARG A 53 -3.74 -27.24 -10.56
C ARG A 53 -4.80 -26.69 -9.60
N ARG A 54 -4.43 -26.38 -8.37
CA ARG A 54 -5.34 -25.80 -7.37
C ARG A 54 -5.75 -24.36 -7.70
N ALA A 55 -4.88 -23.59 -8.33
CA ALA A 55 -5.22 -22.25 -8.80
C ALA A 55 -6.25 -22.29 -9.94
N ALA A 56 -6.10 -23.21 -10.88
CA ALA A 56 -7.07 -23.41 -11.97
C ALA A 56 -8.44 -23.85 -11.41
N GLU A 57 -8.47 -24.72 -10.40
CA GLU A 57 -9.69 -25.13 -9.70
C GLU A 57 -10.35 -23.94 -8.96
N ALA A 58 -9.55 -23.07 -8.30
CA ALA A 58 -10.05 -21.90 -7.60
C ALA A 58 -10.59 -20.81 -8.57
N ALA A 59 -9.94 -20.62 -9.71
CA ALA A 59 -10.37 -19.66 -10.74
C ALA A 59 -11.62 -20.11 -11.51
N ALA A 60 -11.82 -21.42 -11.67
CA ALA A 60 -12.97 -22.01 -12.34
C ALA A 60 -14.22 -22.14 -11.45
N ALA A 61 -14.07 -21.96 -10.12
CA ALA A 61 -15.20 -22.09 -9.20
C ALA A 61 -16.22 -20.94 -9.44
N PRO A 62 -17.50 -21.24 -9.71
CA PRO A 62 -18.52 -20.21 -9.84
C PRO A 62 -18.59 -19.40 -8.53
N VAL A 63 -18.75 -18.07 -8.64
CA VAL A 63 -18.98 -17.17 -7.50
C VAL A 63 -20.34 -17.54 -6.88
N ARG A 64 -20.37 -18.58 -6.08
CA ARG A 64 -21.53 -18.86 -5.24
C ARG A 64 -21.55 -17.82 -4.12
N ALA A 65 -22.74 -17.25 -3.89
CA ALA A 65 -22.96 -16.51 -2.66
C ALA A 65 -22.48 -17.38 -1.49
N PRO A 66 -21.73 -16.84 -0.52
CA PRO A 66 -21.19 -17.62 0.58
C PRO A 66 -22.36 -18.26 1.31
N GLY A 67 -22.54 -19.56 1.12
CA GLY A 67 -23.29 -20.38 2.06
C GLY A 67 -22.63 -20.17 3.42
N HIS A 68 -23.39 -20.22 4.48
CA HIS A 68 -22.96 -19.91 5.85
C HIS A 68 -21.59 -20.53 6.15
N ALA A 69 -20.52 -19.72 6.00
CA ALA A 69 -19.19 -20.14 6.39
C ALA A 69 -19.22 -20.48 7.89
N ALA A 70 -18.57 -21.58 8.30
CA ALA A 70 -18.56 -22.07 9.68
C ALA A 70 -17.85 -21.07 10.62
N GLY A 71 -18.36 -19.91 10.81
CA GLY A 71 -17.88 -18.77 11.59
C GLY A 71 -18.73 -17.52 11.36
N ALA A 72 -19.52 -17.49 10.31
CA ALA A 72 -20.34 -16.33 9.90
C ALA A 72 -21.49 -15.97 10.87
N GLY A 73 -21.63 -16.64 12.01
CA GLY A 73 -22.71 -16.40 12.97
C GLY A 73 -22.26 -16.14 14.41
N ARG A 74 -20.95 -16.22 14.73
CA ARG A 74 -20.48 -15.95 16.09
C ARG A 74 -19.97 -14.51 16.20
N PRO A 75 -20.53 -13.69 17.11
CA PRO A 75 -20.03 -12.34 17.38
C PRO A 75 -18.54 -12.35 17.76
N LEU A 76 -17.78 -11.37 17.28
CA LEU A 76 -16.40 -11.17 17.67
C LEU A 76 -16.29 -10.90 19.18
N ARG A 77 -15.37 -11.59 19.83
CA ARG A 77 -15.03 -11.34 21.24
C ARG A 77 -13.81 -10.45 21.30
N PHE A 78 -14.02 -9.19 21.64
CA PHE A 78 -12.96 -8.20 21.79
C PHE A 78 -12.35 -8.25 23.20
N THR A 79 -11.04 -8.42 23.28
CA THR A 79 -10.23 -8.42 24.50
C THR A 79 -9.14 -7.37 24.43
N SER A 80 -8.28 -7.24 25.43
CA SER A 80 -7.07 -6.43 25.34
C SER A 80 -6.21 -6.89 24.17
N CYS A 81 -5.60 -5.95 23.44
CA CYS A 81 -4.72 -6.29 22.34
C CYS A 81 -3.44 -6.97 22.87
N PRO A 82 -2.93 -8.00 22.17
CA PRO A 82 -1.60 -8.53 22.46
C PRO A 82 -0.53 -7.43 22.35
N GLY A 83 0.50 -7.48 23.20
CA GLY A 83 1.58 -6.49 23.18
C GLY A 83 2.29 -6.36 21.83
N ALA A 84 2.36 -7.46 21.09
CA ALA A 84 2.92 -7.47 19.72
C ALA A 84 2.14 -6.64 18.68
N GLU A 85 0.90 -6.24 18.96
CA GLU A 85 0.12 -5.34 18.07
C GLU A 85 0.47 -3.86 18.32
N GLY A 86 1.13 -3.51 19.42
CA GLY A 86 1.50 -2.13 19.76
C GLY A 86 0.31 -1.18 20.01
N LEU A 87 -0.91 -1.72 20.18
CA LEU A 87 -2.14 -0.95 20.28
C LEU A 87 -2.49 -0.67 21.76
N PRO A 88 -2.53 0.62 22.18
CA PRO A 88 -2.84 1.00 23.55
C PRO A 88 -4.34 0.87 23.86
N SER A 89 -4.69 0.79 25.16
CA SER A 89 -6.07 1.03 25.61
C SER A 89 -6.52 2.44 25.19
N PRO A 90 -7.80 2.63 24.80
CA PRO A 90 -8.95 1.73 24.92
C PRO A 90 -9.16 0.77 23.72
N VAL A 91 -8.22 0.68 22.76
CA VAL A 91 -8.35 -0.23 21.62
C VAL A 91 -8.42 -1.68 22.10
N ARG A 92 -9.32 -2.45 21.51
CA ARG A 92 -9.53 -3.87 21.80
C ARG A 92 -9.28 -4.69 20.54
N CYS A 93 -8.81 -5.92 20.70
CA CYS A 93 -8.51 -6.84 19.61
C CYS A 93 -9.39 -8.09 19.65
N ALA A 94 -9.62 -8.63 18.47
CA ALA A 94 -10.32 -9.91 18.28
C ALA A 94 -9.66 -10.71 17.15
N THR A 95 -10.01 -11.99 17.06
CA THR A 95 -9.60 -12.87 15.97
C THR A 95 -10.85 -13.35 15.23
N LEU A 96 -10.83 -13.22 13.91
CA LEU A 96 -11.86 -13.72 13.00
C LEU A 96 -11.32 -14.93 12.24
N ARG A 97 -12.05 -16.05 12.26
CA ARG A 97 -11.71 -17.21 11.42
C ARG A 97 -12.46 -17.13 10.10
N VAL A 98 -11.73 -17.37 9.01
CA VAL A 98 -12.28 -17.40 7.65
C VAL A 98 -11.69 -18.58 6.87
N PRO A 99 -12.39 -19.12 5.87
CA PRO A 99 -11.84 -20.16 5.01
C PRO A 99 -10.59 -19.65 4.25
N LEU A 100 -9.56 -20.50 4.16
CA LEU A 100 -8.48 -20.25 3.19
C LEU A 100 -9.05 -20.27 1.78
N ASP A 101 -9.89 -21.26 1.48
CA ASP A 101 -10.55 -21.47 0.19
C ASP A 101 -12.07 -21.40 0.38
N TYR A 102 -12.70 -20.35 -0.16
CA TYR A 102 -14.14 -20.17 -0.09
C TYR A 102 -14.95 -21.14 -0.95
N ALA A 103 -14.31 -21.87 -1.89
CA ALA A 103 -14.95 -22.97 -2.58
C ALA A 103 -15.10 -24.22 -1.69
N ARG A 104 -14.28 -24.31 -0.63
CA ARG A 104 -14.28 -25.39 0.39
C ARG A 104 -14.33 -24.78 1.79
N PRO A 105 -15.48 -24.20 2.19
CA PRO A 105 -15.58 -23.43 3.43
C PRO A 105 -15.31 -24.24 4.69
N ASP A 106 -15.49 -25.56 4.67
CA ASP A 106 -15.21 -26.48 5.79
C ASP A 106 -13.76 -26.99 5.77
N GLY A 107 -12.94 -26.57 4.80
CA GLY A 107 -11.53 -26.92 4.67
C GLY A 107 -10.65 -26.10 5.62
N PRO A 108 -9.35 -25.94 5.27
CA PRO A 108 -8.41 -25.17 6.05
C PRO A 108 -8.90 -23.76 6.32
N GLN A 109 -8.76 -23.32 7.58
CA GLN A 109 -9.15 -21.99 8.04
C GLN A 109 -7.92 -21.15 8.34
N ILE A 110 -8.01 -19.84 8.10
CA ILE A 110 -7.03 -18.85 8.55
C ILE A 110 -7.67 -17.92 9.58
N SER A 111 -6.83 -17.27 10.37
CA SER A 111 -7.26 -16.27 11.36
C SER A 111 -6.87 -14.88 10.90
N LEU A 112 -7.80 -13.93 10.95
CA LEU A 112 -7.55 -12.52 10.73
C LEU A 112 -7.57 -11.78 12.06
N THR A 113 -6.66 -10.85 12.27
CA THR A 113 -6.66 -9.95 13.43
C THR A 113 -7.51 -8.73 13.16
N VAL A 114 -8.26 -8.30 14.16
CA VAL A 114 -9.19 -7.18 14.09
C VAL A 114 -8.99 -6.31 15.32
N SER A 115 -8.95 -4.99 15.14
CA SER A 115 -8.88 -3.99 16.21
C SER A 115 -10.15 -3.14 16.23
N ARG A 116 -10.52 -2.59 17.40
CA ARG A 116 -11.71 -1.73 17.56
C ARG A 116 -11.52 -0.73 18.66
N ALA A 117 -11.82 0.55 18.37
CA ALA A 117 -12.21 1.53 19.36
C ALA A 117 -13.75 1.64 19.34
N ALA A 118 -14.40 1.47 20.49
CA ALA A 118 -15.84 1.60 20.58
C ALA A 118 -16.26 3.05 20.41
N ALA A 119 -17.45 3.28 19.82
CA ALA A 119 -18.06 4.59 19.71
C ALA A 119 -18.15 5.27 21.08
N THR A 120 -17.72 6.54 21.16
CA THR A 120 -17.67 7.31 22.41
C THR A 120 -18.95 8.07 22.72
N GLY A 121 -19.91 8.17 21.78
CA GLY A 121 -21.20 8.84 21.97
C GLY A 121 -22.07 8.15 23.00
N ALA A 122 -22.79 8.95 23.78
CA ALA A 122 -23.66 8.46 24.85
C ALA A 122 -24.88 7.69 24.33
N GLY A 123 -24.98 6.42 24.72
CA GLY A 123 -26.13 5.56 24.47
C GLY A 123 -26.16 4.85 23.11
N ARG A 124 -26.87 3.71 23.05
CA ARG A 124 -27.01 2.90 21.83
C ARG A 124 -27.67 3.64 20.66
N ALA A 125 -28.50 4.65 20.94
CA ALA A 125 -29.20 5.44 19.93
C ALA A 125 -28.25 6.35 19.12
N ALA A 126 -27.10 6.73 19.68
CA ALA A 126 -26.10 7.55 19.00
C ALA A 126 -25.17 6.74 18.10
N ARG A 127 -24.99 5.43 18.38
CA ARG A 127 -24.10 4.57 17.61
C ARG A 127 -24.71 4.22 16.24
N GLN A 128 -23.98 4.52 15.19
CA GLN A 128 -24.40 4.26 13.80
C GLN A 128 -23.88 2.94 13.21
N GLY A 129 -23.13 2.17 13.97
CA GLY A 129 -22.53 0.91 13.53
C GLY A 129 -20.99 0.92 13.55
N ALA A 130 -20.38 0.01 12.82
CA ALA A 130 -18.94 -0.06 12.66
C ALA A 130 -18.51 0.62 11.36
N LEU A 131 -17.47 1.48 11.43
CA LEU A 131 -16.73 1.99 10.28
C LEU A 131 -15.47 1.13 10.13
N VAL A 132 -15.42 0.34 9.08
CA VAL A 132 -14.29 -0.54 8.78
C VAL A 132 -13.35 0.16 7.80
N HIS A 133 -12.04 0.09 8.06
CA HIS A 133 -11.02 0.72 7.22
C HIS A 133 -10.05 -0.30 6.62
N ASN A 134 -9.63 -0.03 5.37
CA ASN A 134 -8.51 -0.70 4.72
C ASN A 134 -7.58 0.35 4.07
N PRO A 135 -6.32 0.48 4.54
CA PRO A 135 -5.39 1.50 4.05
C PRO A 135 -4.84 1.22 2.65
N GLY A 136 -4.98 0.02 2.15
CA GLY A 136 -4.50 -0.32 0.81
C GLY A 136 -3.20 -1.12 0.78
N GLY A 137 -2.29 -0.71 -0.07
CA GLY A 137 -1.10 -1.42 -0.47
C GLY A 137 -1.29 -2.10 -1.83
N PRO A 138 -1.79 -3.37 -1.95
CA PRO A 138 -2.22 -4.31 -0.89
C PRO A 138 -1.07 -4.71 0.04
N GLY A 139 -1.40 -5.22 1.21
CA GLY A 139 -0.37 -5.68 2.17
C GLY A 139 -0.19 -4.78 3.37
N ALA A 140 -0.81 -3.59 3.40
CA ALA A 140 -0.80 -2.74 4.57
C ALA A 140 -1.82 -3.21 5.63
N SER A 141 -1.45 -3.03 6.91
CA SER A 141 -2.29 -3.37 8.05
C SER A 141 -3.21 -2.21 8.44
N GLY A 142 -4.51 -2.46 8.50
CA GLY A 142 -5.48 -1.49 9.02
C GLY A 142 -5.60 -1.47 10.55
N MET A 143 -4.83 -2.27 11.27
CA MET A 143 -4.97 -2.46 12.72
C MET A 143 -4.84 -1.17 13.55
N HIS A 144 -4.13 -0.17 13.03
CA HIS A 144 -3.92 1.13 13.71
C HIS A 144 -5.07 2.13 13.49
N PHE A 145 -6.00 1.86 12.56
CA PHE A 145 -7.11 2.78 12.28
C PHE A 145 -7.90 3.24 13.52
N PRO A 146 -8.18 2.40 14.54
CA PRO A 146 -8.90 2.86 15.73
C PRO A 146 -8.21 4.00 16.49
N LEU A 147 -6.91 4.24 16.27
CA LEU A 147 -6.16 5.31 16.93
C LEU A 147 -6.55 6.70 16.45
N VAL A 148 -7.18 6.82 15.26
CA VAL A 148 -7.67 8.11 14.75
C VAL A 148 -8.77 8.71 15.63
N ALA A 149 -9.40 7.91 16.50
CA ALA A 149 -10.36 8.40 17.49
C ALA A 149 -9.77 9.50 18.41
N GLY A 150 -8.44 9.53 18.57
CA GLY A 150 -7.72 10.54 19.35
C GLY A 150 -7.23 11.74 18.53
N LEU A 151 -7.47 11.78 17.22
CA LEU A 151 -7.01 12.86 16.36
C LEU A 151 -8.06 13.96 16.20
N PRO A 152 -7.64 15.24 16.11
CA PRO A 152 -8.53 16.33 15.76
C PRO A 152 -9.30 16.06 14.47
N GLY A 153 -10.58 16.45 14.44
CA GLY A 153 -11.47 16.26 13.28
C GLY A 153 -12.16 14.90 13.21
N TRP A 154 -11.77 13.93 14.05
CA TRP A 154 -12.40 12.60 14.08
C TRP A 154 -13.42 12.42 15.21
N GLU A 155 -13.54 13.40 16.13
CA GLU A 155 -14.34 13.28 17.36
C GLU A 155 -15.79 12.91 17.08
N ARG A 156 -16.41 13.55 16.07
CA ARG A 156 -17.82 13.30 15.73
C ARG A 156 -18.02 11.94 15.07
N ILE A 157 -17.07 11.51 14.24
CA ILE A 157 -17.08 10.18 13.62
C ILE A 157 -16.87 9.12 14.71
N ALA A 158 -15.88 9.32 15.59
CA ALA A 158 -15.58 8.41 16.70
C ALA A 158 -16.73 8.35 17.74
N ALA A 159 -17.50 9.42 17.88
CA ALA A 159 -18.72 9.39 18.70
C ALA A 159 -19.83 8.52 18.08
N ALA A 160 -19.93 8.50 16.74
CA ALA A 160 -20.99 7.82 16.02
C ALA A 160 -20.67 6.37 15.64
N TYR A 161 -19.41 6.02 15.47
CA TYR A 161 -18.99 4.71 14.96
C TYR A 161 -18.01 3.98 15.87
N ASP A 162 -18.15 2.67 15.96
CA ASP A 162 -17.03 1.83 16.33
C ASP A 162 -15.99 1.92 15.18
N LEU A 163 -14.80 2.41 15.45
CA LEU A 163 -13.73 2.44 14.47
C LEU A 163 -13.04 1.08 14.44
N VAL A 164 -13.07 0.42 13.29
CA VAL A 164 -12.61 -0.97 13.13
C VAL A 164 -11.50 -1.04 12.10
N GLY A 165 -10.34 -1.51 12.56
CA GLY A 165 -9.22 -1.89 11.72
C GLY A 165 -9.11 -3.41 11.63
N TYR A 166 -8.44 -3.91 10.60
CA TYR A 166 -8.09 -5.33 10.50
C TYR A 166 -6.84 -5.50 9.66
N ALA A 167 -6.12 -6.59 9.90
CA ALA A 167 -5.07 -7.03 9.01
C ALA A 167 -5.68 -8.02 7.99
N PRO A 168 -5.62 -7.72 6.68
CA PRO A 168 -6.09 -8.63 5.62
C PRO A 168 -5.37 -9.98 5.65
N ARG A 169 -5.89 -10.97 4.91
CA ARG A 169 -5.21 -12.26 4.77
C ARG A 169 -3.77 -12.09 4.31
N GLY A 170 -2.84 -12.75 4.95
CA GLY A 170 -1.41 -12.66 4.70
C GLY A 170 -0.69 -11.55 5.46
N VAL A 171 -1.39 -10.55 5.99
CA VAL A 171 -0.81 -9.35 6.61
C VAL A 171 -0.61 -9.54 8.11
N GLY A 172 0.54 -9.13 8.62
CA GLY A 172 0.85 -9.10 10.05
C GLY A 172 0.62 -10.47 10.70
N ARG A 173 -0.30 -10.55 11.65
CA ARG A 173 -0.66 -11.81 12.33
C ARG A 173 -1.83 -12.56 11.66
N SER A 174 -2.30 -12.09 10.52
CA SER A 174 -3.40 -12.70 9.77
C SER A 174 -2.89 -13.74 8.76
N ALA A 175 -2.35 -14.86 9.24
CA ALA A 175 -1.72 -15.92 8.44
C ALA A 175 -0.59 -15.37 7.55
N PRO A 176 0.50 -14.86 8.16
CA PRO A 176 1.53 -14.06 7.49
C PRO A 176 2.16 -14.76 6.29
N LEU A 177 2.28 -14.01 5.19
CA LEU A 177 2.98 -14.42 3.98
C LEU A 177 4.39 -13.84 3.97
N SER A 178 5.34 -14.64 3.49
CA SER A 178 6.71 -14.20 3.18
C SER A 178 7.20 -14.98 1.96
N CYS A 179 7.99 -14.32 1.12
CA CYS A 179 8.54 -14.91 -0.11
C CYS A 179 10.04 -15.17 -0.01
N GLN A 180 10.73 -14.51 0.92
CA GLN A 180 12.16 -14.64 1.14
C GLN A 180 12.51 -14.52 2.63
N ASP A 181 13.79 -14.67 2.98
CA ASP A 181 14.27 -14.36 4.32
C ASP A 181 14.17 -12.84 4.57
N PRO A 182 13.45 -12.38 5.61
CA PRO A 182 13.40 -10.96 5.94
C PRO A 182 14.78 -10.32 6.16
N ALA A 183 15.75 -11.06 6.70
CA ALA A 183 17.12 -10.57 6.90
C ALA A 183 17.80 -10.16 5.60
N ALA A 184 17.45 -10.78 4.48
CA ALA A 184 17.96 -10.40 3.16
C ALA A 184 17.53 -8.98 2.73
N ARG A 185 16.43 -8.47 3.31
CA ARG A 185 15.96 -7.09 3.04
C ARG A 185 16.68 -6.03 3.87
N ALA A 186 17.15 -6.40 5.06
CA ALA A 186 17.89 -5.49 5.94
C ALA A 186 19.34 -5.28 5.45
N GLY A 187 19.78 -6.04 4.45
CA GLY A 187 21.10 -5.90 3.83
C GLY A 187 21.16 -4.66 2.94
N GLY A 188 21.75 -3.60 3.43
CA GLY A 188 22.13 -2.42 2.66
C GLY A 188 23.65 -2.28 2.65
N PRO A 189 24.22 -1.34 1.92
CA PRO A 189 23.58 -0.40 0.97
C PRO A 189 23.30 -1.03 -0.40
N THR A 190 22.21 -0.58 -1.05
CA THR A 190 21.86 -1.02 -2.40
C THR A 190 22.16 0.06 -3.44
N GLN A 191 22.47 -0.36 -4.66
CA GLN A 191 22.73 0.55 -5.78
C GLN A 191 21.63 0.40 -6.83
N VAL A 192 20.93 1.48 -7.13
CA VAL A 192 19.86 1.54 -8.13
C VAL A 192 20.20 2.60 -9.18
N PRO A 193 20.51 2.20 -10.42
CA PRO A 193 20.79 3.14 -11.49
C PRO A 193 19.50 3.77 -12.03
N VAL A 194 19.55 5.05 -12.42
CA VAL A 194 18.45 5.74 -13.13
C VAL A 194 18.26 5.11 -14.52
N HIS A 195 19.37 4.76 -15.17
CA HIS A 195 19.37 4.09 -16.47
C HIS A 195 20.01 2.71 -16.31
N PRO A 196 19.21 1.65 -16.08
CA PRO A 196 19.75 0.32 -15.86
C PRO A 196 20.44 -0.24 -17.10
N SER A 197 21.66 -0.74 -16.89
CA SER A 197 22.40 -1.46 -17.94
C SER A 197 21.75 -2.81 -18.25
N PRO A 198 22.07 -3.43 -19.40
CA PRO A 198 21.61 -4.78 -19.70
C PRO A 198 21.94 -5.79 -18.59
N ALA A 199 23.15 -5.76 -18.06
CA ALA A 199 23.57 -6.66 -16.96
C ALA A 199 22.75 -6.43 -15.69
N TYR A 200 22.47 -5.17 -15.32
CA TYR A 200 21.62 -4.87 -14.18
C TYR A 200 20.18 -5.37 -14.41
N LYS A 201 19.64 -5.22 -15.63
CA LYS A 201 18.31 -5.74 -15.99
C LYS A 201 18.24 -7.26 -15.85
N GLU A 202 19.26 -7.99 -16.33
CA GLU A 202 19.36 -9.45 -16.17
C GLU A 202 19.40 -9.87 -14.69
N GLU A 203 20.17 -9.15 -13.87
CA GLU A 203 20.19 -9.38 -12.41
C GLU A 203 18.81 -9.20 -11.80
N ARG A 204 18.06 -8.16 -12.19
CA ARG A 204 16.69 -7.92 -11.69
C ARG A 204 15.71 -8.99 -12.16
N ILE A 205 15.85 -9.49 -13.38
CA ILE A 205 15.06 -10.63 -13.90
C ILE A 205 15.33 -11.87 -13.05
N ALA A 206 16.58 -12.19 -12.77
CA ALA A 206 16.95 -13.34 -11.94
C ALA A 206 16.39 -13.20 -10.51
N ALA A 207 16.48 -12.01 -9.91
CA ALA A 207 15.91 -11.71 -8.59
C ALA A 207 14.38 -11.84 -8.58
N ALA A 208 13.69 -11.35 -9.61
CA ALA A 208 12.23 -11.46 -9.74
C ALA A 208 11.77 -12.92 -9.83
N ARG A 209 12.48 -13.73 -10.63
CA ARG A 209 12.23 -15.18 -10.73
C ARG A 209 12.48 -15.90 -9.39
N ALA A 210 13.56 -15.54 -8.70
CA ALA A 210 13.87 -16.12 -7.40
C ALA A 210 12.80 -15.77 -6.35
N TYR A 211 12.31 -14.51 -6.34
CA TYR A 211 11.27 -14.06 -5.44
C TYR A 211 9.94 -14.77 -5.70
N ALA A 212 9.50 -14.87 -6.96
CA ALA A 212 8.29 -15.59 -7.34
C ALA A 212 8.33 -17.07 -6.92
N ARG A 213 9.47 -17.76 -7.16
CA ARG A 213 9.69 -19.13 -6.67
C ARG A 213 9.71 -19.19 -5.15
N GLY A 214 10.26 -18.20 -4.48
CA GLY A 214 10.26 -18.10 -3.02
C GLY A 214 8.85 -18.03 -2.44
N CYS A 215 7.96 -17.24 -3.04
CA CYS A 215 6.55 -17.20 -2.69
C CYS A 215 5.88 -18.58 -2.81
N ALA A 216 6.11 -19.27 -3.93
CA ALA A 216 5.56 -20.61 -4.14
C ALA A 216 6.02 -21.63 -3.09
N ARG A 217 7.31 -21.65 -2.78
CA ARG A 217 7.86 -22.58 -1.77
C ARG A 217 7.31 -22.31 -0.37
N ARG A 218 7.24 -21.02 0.03
CA ARG A 218 6.87 -20.65 1.41
C ARG A 218 5.36 -20.70 1.64
N ALA A 219 4.56 -20.22 0.70
CA ALA A 219 3.10 -20.24 0.79
C ALA A 219 2.51 -21.59 0.36
N GLY A 220 3.20 -22.35 -0.49
CA GLY A 220 2.72 -23.64 -0.98
C GLY A 220 1.31 -23.54 -1.57
N ALA A 221 0.45 -24.47 -1.21
CA ALA A 221 -0.92 -24.55 -1.68
C ALA A 221 -1.82 -23.36 -1.26
N ALA A 222 -1.34 -22.47 -0.39
CA ALA A 222 -2.10 -21.29 0.02
C ALA A 222 -1.91 -20.10 -0.96
N LEU A 223 -0.84 -20.10 -1.76
CA LEU A 223 -0.50 -18.96 -2.63
C LEU A 223 -1.64 -18.47 -3.54
N PRO A 224 -2.41 -19.34 -4.19
CA PRO A 224 -3.51 -18.92 -5.07
C PRO A 224 -4.67 -18.20 -4.37
N TYR A 225 -4.73 -18.25 -3.05
CA TYR A 225 -5.86 -17.70 -2.28
C TYR A 225 -5.61 -16.27 -1.76
N TYR A 226 -4.43 -15.71 -1.96
CA TYR A 226 -4.14 -14.30 -1.69
C TYR A 226 -4.59 -13.45 -2.88
N THR A 227 -5.88 -13.05 -2.89
CA THR A 227 -6.53 -12.32 -3.99
C THR A 227 -7.47 -11.26 -3.44
N THR A 228 -7.75 -10.22 -4.23
CA THR A 228 -8.77 -9.22 -3.90
C THR A 228 -10.14 -9.87 -3.69
N LEU A 229 -10.51 -10.85 -4.52
CA LEU A 229 -11.81 -11.52 -4.40
C LEU A 229 -11.97 -12.24 -3.04
N ASN A 230 -10.90 -12.90 -2.55
CA ASN A 230 -10.94 -13.52 -1.22
C ASN A 230 -10.90 -12.50 -0.09
N ASN A 231 -10.17 -11.38 -0.25
CA ASN A 231 -10.23 -10.27 0.70
C ASN A 231 -11.64 -9.65 0.79
N VAL A 232 -12.36 -9.55 -0.34
CA VAL A 232 -13.77 -9.11 -0.36
C VAL A 232 -14.68 -10.09 0.42
N ARG A 233 -14.47 -11.39 0.25
CA ARG A 233 -15.20 -12.41 1.01
C ARG A 233 -14.89 -12.34 2.50
N ASP A 234 -13.63 -12.13 2.87
CA ASP A 234 -13.23 -11.92 4.26
C ASP A 234 -13.90 -10.67 4.86
N LEU A 235 -13.94 -9.58 4.11
CA LEU A 235 -14.61 -8.34 4.53
C LEU A 235 -16.11 -8.57 4.73
N HIS A 236 -16.75 -9.41 3.89
CA HIS A 236 -18.15 -9.78 4.05
C HIS A 236 -18.39 -10.60 5.33
N VAL A 237 -17.50 -11.54 5.64
CA VAL A 237 -17.55 -12.31 6.90
C VAL A 237 -17.30 -11.40 8.10
N LEU A 238 -16.32 -10.48 8.01
CA LEU A 238 -16.04 -9.49 9.06
C LEU A 238 -17.26 -8.63 9.37
N ARG A 239 -17.92 -8.09 8.32
CA ARG A 239 -19.18 -7.34 8.48
C ARG A 239 -20.22 -8.12 9.30
N ALA A 240 -20.42 -9.40 8.94
CA ALA A 240 -21.40 -10.25 9.62
C ALA A 240 -21.00 -10.55 11.08
N ALA A 241 -19.71 -10.79 11.33
CA ALA A 241 -19.17 -11.05 12.66
C ALA A 241 -19.19 -9.82 13.59
N LEU A 242 -19.17 -8.62 13.01
CA LEU A 242 -19.40 -7.35 13.72
C LEU A 242 -20.89 -7.12 14.03
N GLY A 243 -21.80 -7.96 13.52
CA GLY A 243 -23.24 -7.80 13.67
C GLY A 243 -23.85 -6.72 12.78
N GLU A 244 -23.13 -6.27 11.75
CA GLU A 244 -23.58 -5.19 10.88
C GLU A 244 -24.40 -5.73 9.70
N PRO A 245 -25.67 -5.33 9.53
CA PRO A 245 -26.48 -5.76 8.39
C PRO A 245 -25.94 -5.23 7.06
N ARG A 246 -25.31 -4.07 7.08
CA ARG A 246 -24.68 -3.41 5.94
C ARG A 246 -23.35 -2.79 6.35
N LEU A 247 -22.37 -2.84 5.45
CA LEU A 247 -21.02 -2.35 5.66
C LEU A 247 -20.97 -0.82 5.54
N THR A 248 -20.38 -0.14 6.53
CA THR A 248 -19.82 1.19 6.37
C THR A 248 -18.31 1.03 6.25
N PHE A 249 -17.72 1.55 5.17
CA PHE A 249 -16.35 1.28 4.79
C PHE A 249 -15.64 2.55 4.31
N MET A 250 -14.37 2.66 4.67
CA MET A 250 -13.44 3.62 4.11
C MET A 250 -12.22 2.87 3.59
N GLY A 251 -11.93 3.04 2.30
CA GLY A 251 -10.77 2.44 1.65
C GLY A 251 -9.84 3.52 1.12
N GLY A 252 -8.54 3.39 1.42
CA GLY A 252 -7.49 4.20 0.83
C GLY A 252 -6.73 3.42 -0.24
N SER A 253 -6.30 4.07 -1.33
CA SER A 253 -5.42 3.45 -2.33
C SER A 253 -6.00 2.12 -2.88
N TYR A 254 -5.27 1.00 -2.81
CA TYR A 254 -5.80 -0.33 -3.12
C TYR A 254 -7.12 -0.63 -2.39
N GLY A 255 -7.31 -0.11 -1.16
CA GLY A 255 -8.54 -0.28 -0.41
C GLY A 255 -9.78 0.24 -1.15
N THR A 256 -9.61 1.18 -2.07
CA THR A 256 -10.69 1.67 -2.93
C THR A 256 -11.12 0.62 -3.94
N TYR A 257 -10.17 -0.10 -4.56
CA TYR A 257 -10.48 -1.22 -5.45
C TYR A 257 -11.15 -2.36 -4.67
N LEU A 258 -10.63 -2.71 -3.50
CA LEU A 258 -11.26 -3.70 -2.60
C LEU A 258 -12.72 -3.33 -2.28
N GLY A 259 -12.97 -2.08 -1.88
CA GLY A 259 -14.30 -1.58 -1.58
C GLY A 259 -15.22 -1.53 -2.81
N ALA A 260 -14.69 -1.16 -3.98
CA ALA A 260 -15.44 -1.12 -5.22
C ALA A 260 -15.86 -2.53 -5.71
N VAL A 261 -14.97 -3.52 -5.59
CA VAL A 261 -15.28 -4.92 -5.84
C VAL A 261 -16.33 -5.42 -4.84
N TYR A 262 -16.21 -5.06 -3.55
CA TYR A 262 -17.23 -5.39 -2.55
C TYR A 262 -18.59 -4.79 -2.91
N ALA A 263 -18.64 -3.53 -3.28
CA ALA A 263 -19.86 -2.84 -3.67
C ALA A 263 -20.53 -3.49 -4.90
N THR A 264 -19.72 -3.96 -5.84
CA THR A 264 -20.19 -4.67 -7.05
C THR A 264 -20.78 -6.04 -6.71
N LEU A 265 -20.14 -6.81 -5.85
CA LEU A 265 -20.55 -8.18 -5.53
C LEU A 265 -21.62 -8.25 -4.44
N HIS A 266 -21.67 -7.26 -3.54
CA HIS A 266 -22.57 -7.22 -2.39
C HIS A 266 -23.35 -5.90 -2.25
N PRO A 267 -23.98 -5.35 -3.31
CA PRO A 267 -24.58 -4.00 -3.30
C PRO A 267 -25.63 -3.81 -2.21
N ARG A 268 -26.40 -4.87 -1.90
CA ARG A 268 -27.45 -4.84 -0.85
C ARG A 268 -26.88 -4.78 0.58
N HIS A 269 -25.59 -5.09 0.73
CA HIS A 269 -24.88 -5.06 2.03
C HIS A 269 -24.01 -3.82 2.20
N VAL A 270 -24.15 -2.83 1.33
CA VAL A 270 -23.49 -1.53 1.44
C VAL A 270 -24.40 -0.55 2.18
N ARG A 271 -23.82 0.19 3.15
CA ARG A 271 -24.47 1.32 3.81
C ARG A 271 -23.86 2.65 3.36
N ARG A 272 -22.57 2.83 3.57
CA ARG A 272 -21.78 4.01 3.17
C ARG A 272 -20.39 3.57 2.77
N MET A 273 -19.84 4.19 1.74
CA MET A 273 -18.46 3.92 1.29
C MET A 273 -17.75 5.22 0.92
N VAL A 274 -16.58 5.41 1.51
CA VAL A 274 -15.61 6.45 1.15
C VAL A 274 -14.45 5.77 0.43
N PHE A 275 -14.07 6.30 -0.73
CA PHE A 275 -12.98 5.84 -1.56
C PHE A 275 -11.96 6.99 -1.67
N ASP A 276 -10.87 6.90 -0.92
CA ASP A 276 -9.83 7.93 -0.86
C ASP A 276 -8.63 7.54 -1.72
N SER A 277 -8.21 8.42 -2.62
CA SER A 277 -7.08 8.17 -3.53
C SER A 277 -7.31 6.90 -4.37
N ALA A 278 -8.26 7.00 -5.29
CA ALA A 278 -8.87 5.84 -5.93
C ALA A 278 -8.00 5.22 -7.04
N VAL A 279 -7.79 3.91 -6.96
CA VAL A 279 -7.28 3.08 -8.07
C VAL A 279 -8.25 3.12 -9.25
N ASP A 280 -7.72 3.19 -10.48
CA ASP A 280 -8.53 3.00 -11.69
C ASP A 280 -9.03 1.55 -11.75
N PRO A 281 -10.36 1.33 -11.61
CA PRO A 281 -10.91 0.00 -11.51
C PRO A 281 -11.21 -0.64 -12.88
N ASP A 282 -10.77 -0.03 -13.99
CA ASP A 282 -10.97 -0.62 -15.31
C ASP A 282 -10.27 -1.98 -15.39
N PRO A 283 -10.97 -3.08 -15.71
CA PRO A 283 -10.38 -4.41 -15.77
C PRO A 283 -9.18 -4.52 -16.72
N SER A 284 -9.12 -3.68 -17.76
CA SER A 284 -8.00 -3.66 -18.72
C SER A 284 -6.76 -2.98 -18.17
N ARG A 285 -6.89 -2.24 -17.06
CA ARG A 285 -5.79 -1.49 -16.44
C ARG A 285 -5.23 -2.19 -15.19
N ILE A 286 -6.02 -3.07 -14.58
CA ILE A 286 -5.67 -3.86 -13.40
C ILE A 286 -4.71 -4.99 -13.81
N TRP A 287 -3.44 -5.05 -13.39
CA TRP A 287 -2.70 -4.06 -12.58
C TRP A 287 -1.60 -3.40 -13.41
N TYR A 288 -1.17 -4.06 -14.51
CA TYR A 288 0.01 -3.68 -15.28
C TYR A 288 -0.06 -2.22 -15.78
N ARG A 289 -1.21 -1.84 -16.37
CA ARG A 289 -1.38 -0.45 -16.87
C ARG A 289 -1.44 0.56 -15.74
N ASN A 290 -2.11 0.25 -14.63
CA ASN A 290 -2.11 1.15 -13.46
C ASN A 290 -0.70 1.42 -12.95
N ASN A 291 0.17 0.41 -12.95
CA ASN A 291 1.58 0.60 -12.53
C ASN A 291 2.36 1.48 -13.52
N LEU A 292 2.11 1.37 -14.84
CA LEU A 292 2.73 2.28 -15.81
C LEU A 292 2.25 3.72 -15.61
N ASP A 293 0.97 3.94 -15.32
CA ASP A 293 0.39 5.27 -15.11
C ASP A 293 0.92 5.97 -13.86
N GLN A 294 1.45 5.24 -12.89
CA GLN A 294 2.08 5.82 -11.69
C GLN A 294 3.37 6.59 -12.02
N ALA A 295 4.15 6.13 -12.99
CA ALA A 295 5.46 6.74 -13.26
C ALA A 295 5.37 8.24 -13.62
N PRO A 296 4.52 8.70 -14.59
CA PRO A 296 4.34 10.12 -14.83
C PRO A 296 3.69 10.86 -13.65
N GLY A 297 2.88 10.19 -12.86
CA GLY A 297 2.34 10.72 -11.61
C GLY A 297 3.43 11.05 -10.59
N PHE A 298 4.29 10.09 -10.31
CA PHE A 298 5.43 10.27 -9.41
C PHE A 298 6.46 11.28 -9.93
N GLU A 299 6.72 11.34 -11.24
CA GLU A 299 7.59 12.36 -11.82
C GLU A 299 7.05 13.77 -11.60
N ARG A 300 5.74 13.97 -11.77
CA ARG A 300 5.07 15.24 -11.48
C ARG A 300 5.20 15.63 -10.02
N ARG A 301 4.96 14.69 -9.09
CA ARG A 301 5.12 14.93 -7.64
C ARG A 301 6.57 15.19 -7.24
N TRP A 302 7.51 14.51 -7.88
CA TRP A 302 8.93 14.79 -7.72
C TRP A 302 9.29 16.21 -8.18
N TYR A 303 8.68 16.67 -9.27
CA TYR A 303 8.81 18.07 -9.69
C TYR A 303 8.21 19.04 -8.65
N ASP A 304 7.04 18.73 -8.07
CA ASP A 304 6.38 19.57 -7.06
C ASP A 304 7.26 19.74 -5.82
N PHE A 305 7.86 18.64 -5.31
CA PHE A 305 8.84 18.72 -4.24
C PHE A 305 10.03 19.62 -4.57
N ARG A 306 10.60 19.46 -5.75
CA ARG A 306 11.73 20.29 -6.21
C ARG A 306 11.34 21.77 -6.32
N ALA A 307 10.15 22.06 -6.81
CA ALA A 307 9.63 23.42 -6.93
C ALA A 307 9.40 24.05 -5.54
N TRP A 308 8.84 23.28 -4.61
CA TRP A 308 8.69 23.70 -3.23
C TRP A 308 10.04 23.98 -2.55
N ALA A 309 10.99 23.07 -2.65
CA ALA A 309 12.33 23.23 -2.07
C ALA A 309 13.08 24.43 -2.67
N ALA A 310 12.88 24.73 -3.97
CA ALA A 310 13.44 25.89 -4.64
C ALA A 310 12.87 27.21 -4.10
N ARG A 311 11.56 27.28 -3.82
CA ARG A 311 10.95 28.46 -3.16
C ARG A 311 11.51 28.71 -1.76
N HIS A 312 11.94 27.64 -1.09
CA HIS A 312 12.56 27.67 0.24
C HIS A 312 14.09 27.63 0.21
N HIS A 313 14.70 28.14 -0.90
CA HIS A 313 16.16 28.17 -1.07
C HIS A 313 16.87 28.90 0.09
N GLY A 314 16.28 29.93 0.65
CA GLY A 314 16.83 30.66 1.81
C GLY A 314 17.12 29.75 3.00
N THR A 315 16.26 28.76 3.24
CA THR A 315 16.39 27.78 4.34
C THR A 315 17.34 26.63 3.96
N TYR A 316 17.11 25.98 2.83
CA TYR A 316 17.78 24.71 2.49
C TYR A 316 19.04 24.86 1.65
N ARG A 317 19.18 25.95 0.89
CA ARG A 317 20.31 26.21 -0.03
C ARG A 317 20.53 25.11 -1.09
N LEU A 318 19.45 24.40 -1.44
CA LEU A 318 19.49 23.33 -2.45
C LEU A 318 19.48 23.86 -3.90
N GLY A 319 19.16 25.14 -4.08
CA GLY A 319 19.02 25.81 -5.37
C GLY A 319 17.73 26.61 -5.47
N ALA A 320 17.75 27.70 -6.24
CA ALA A 320 16.59 28.61 -6.40
C ALA A 320 15.67 28.22 -7.56
N THR A 321 15.93 27.09 -8.23
CA THR A 321 15.10 26.54 -9.30
C THR A 321 14.91 25.03 -9.13
N PRO A 322 13.82 24.42 -9.64
CA PRO A 322 13.63 22.97 -9.57
C PRO A 322 14.79 22.18 -10.20
N ALA A 323 15.41 22.70 -11.26
CA ALA A 323 16.58 22.08 -11.89
C ALA A 323 17.82 22.13 -10.98
N ALA A 324 18.03 23.23 -10.25
CA ALA A 324 19.14 23.33 -9.29
C ALA A 324 18.95 22.41 -8.09
N VAL A 325 17.70 22.23 -7.63
CA VAL A 325 17.36 21.23 -6.58
C VAL A 325 17.62 19.81 -7.10
N GLN A 326 17.25 19.50 -8.35
CA GLN A 326 17.60 18.21 -8.98
C GLN A 326 19.11 17.99 -8.99
N ALA A 327 19.89 18.98 -9.41
CA ALA A 327 21.36 18.87 -9.41
C ALA A 327 21.92 18.64 -8.00
N SER A 328 21.31 19.22 -6.96
CA SER A 328 21.68 18.97 -5.57
C SER A 328 21.37 17.52 -5.15
N TYR A 329 20.21 17.00 -5.52
CA TYR A 329 19.85 15.60 -5.30
C TYR A 329 20.82 14.64 -6.01
N GLU A 330 21.15 14.92 -7.29
CA GLU A 330 22.10 14.08 -8.04
C GLU A 330 23.51 14.08 -7.43
N ARG A 331 23.99 15.22 -6.91
CA ARG A 331 25.26 15.25 -6.17
C ARG A 331 25.25 14.34 -4.95
N VAL A 332 24.14 14.32 -4.20
CA VAL A 332 23.98 13.40 -3.06
C VAL A 332 23.96 11.97 -3.56
N ARG A 333 23.19 11.66 -4.59
CA ARG A 333 23.08 10.32 -5.20
C ARG A 333 24.44 9.80 -5.66
N GLU A 334 25.23 10.63 -6.34
CA GLU A 334 26.58 10.28 -6.78
C GLU A 334 27.54 10.07 -5.59
N ALA A 335 27.40 10.86 -4.52
CA ALA A 335 28.23 10.72 -3.34
C ALA A 335 27.93 9.41 -2.62
N VAL A 336 26.65 9.07 -2.37
CA VAL A 336 26.27 7.81 -1.71
C VAL A 336 26.53 6.58 -2.59
N ALA A 337 26.57 6.74 -3.92
CA ALA A 337 26.99 5.68 -4.83
C ALA A 337 28.46 5.29 -4.63
N ARG A 338 29.33 6.26 -4.35
CA ARG A 338 30.76 6.04 -4.07
C ARG A 338 31.02 5.63 -2.63
N THR A 339 30.36 6.29 -1.70
CA THR A 339 30.53 6.08 -0.26
C THR A 339 29.16 6.16 0.42
N PRO A 340 28.58 5.02 0.77
CA PRO A 340 27.26 4.98 1.40
C PRO A 340 27.20 5.81 2.68
N ALA A 341 26.15 6.62 2.84
CA ALA A 341 25.96 7.43 4.03
C ALA A 341 25.72 6.53 5.24
N GLY A 342 26.46 6.79 6.33
CA GLY A 342 26.42 5.94 7.52
C GLY A 342 26.76 4.47 7.26
N GLY A 343 27.41 4.14 6.13
CA GLY A 343 27.71 2.77 5.73
C GLY A 343 26.51 1.94 5.25
N SER A 344 25.30 2.48 5.30
CA SER A 344 24.02 1.74 5.07
C SER A 344 23.13 2.35 3.99
N VAL A 345 23.33 3.62 3.61
CA VAL A 345 22.49 4.32 2.63
C VAL A 345 23.21 4.48 1.32
N GLY A 346 22.86 3.66 0.34
CA GLY A 346 23.25 3.77 -1.06
C GLY A 346 22.19 4.51 -1.88
N THR A 347 22.25 4.39 -3.21
CA THR A 347 21.30 5.06 -4.11
C THR A 347 19.89 4.46 -4.03
N GLY A 348 19.76 3.18 -3.67
CA GLY A 348 18.48 2.52 -3.50
C GLY A 348 17.73 3.03 -2.28
N GLU A 349 18.39 3.13 -1.14
CA GLU A 349 17.80 3.65 0.11
C GLU A 349 17.49 5.14 -0.03
N LEU A 350 18.39 5.92 -0.62
CA LEU A 350 18.13 7.33 -0.94
C LEU A 350 16.86 7.47 -1.77
N ARG A 351 16.73 6.73 -2.88
CA ARG A 351 15.53 6.78 -3.72
C ARG A 351 14.28 6.37 -2.94
N SER A 352 14.34 5.29 -2.14
CA SER A 352 13.22 4.80 -1.34
C SER A 352 12.75 5.84 -0.32
N ALA A 353 13.68 6.60 0.29
CA ALA A 353 13.33 7.72 1.16
C ALA A 353 12.65 8.86 0.40
N PHE A 354 13.08 9.15 -0.84
CA PHE A 354 12.55 10.28 -1.61
C PHE A 354 11.30 9.96 -2.41
N VAL A 355 10.97 8.68 -2.67
CA VAL A 355 9.66 8.33 -3.23
C VAL A 355 8.54 8.71 -2.25
N GLN A 356 8.79 8.71 -0.95
CA GLN A 356 7.83 9.21 0.05
C GLN A 356 7.47 10.69 -0.16
N ALA A 357 8.40 11.50 -0.67
CA ALA A 357 8.11 12.89 -1.02
C ALA A 357 7.19 13.03 -2.25
N ALA A 358 7.12 11.99 -3.09
CA ALA A 358 6.17 11.92 -4.18
C ALA A 358 4.78 11.39 -3.74
N TYR A 359 4.73 10.69 -2.60
CA TYR A 359 3.47 10.31 -1.95
C TYR A 359 2.90 11.45 -1.10
N TYR A 360 3.72 12.07 -0.23
CA TYR A 360 3.27 12.95 0.85
C TYR A 360 4.08 14.24 0.88
N ASP A 361 3.44 15.37 0.79
CA ASP A 361 4.12 16.66 0.95
C ASP A 361 4.51 16.95 2.41
N ALA A 362 3.80 16.37 3.37
CA ALA A 362 4.14 16.50 4.80
C ALA A 362 5.59 16.12 5.12
N VAL A 363 6.24 15.23 4.32
CA VAL A 363 7.65 14.86 4.53
C VAL A 363 8.65 15.77 3.81
N TRP A 364 8.20 16.72 2.98
CA TRP A 364 9.09 17.58 2.20
C TRP A 364 10.10 18.36 3.04
N PRO A 365 9.70 18.99 4.17
CA PRO A 365 10.63 19.74 5.00
C PRO A 365 11.80 18.89 5.49
N GLU A 366 11.52 17.68 5.94
CA GLU A 366 12.54 16.78 6.47
C GLU A 366 13.45 16.23 5.38
N ARG A 367 12.90 15.89 4.21
CA ARG A 367 13.68 15.42 3.05
C ARG A 367 14.62 16.50 2.52
N ALA A 368 14.13 17.74 2.40
CA ALA A 368 14.94 18.87 1.98
C ALA A 368 16.05 19.19 3.01
N ALA A 369 15.72 19.14 4.30
CA ALA A 369 16.69 19.35 5.38
C ALA A 369 17.79 18.27 5.39
N ALA A 370 17.44 17.00 5.15
CA ALA A 370 18.41 15.91 5.09
C ALA A 370 19.39 16.05 3.89
N LEU A 371 18.89 16.45 2.70
CA LEU A 371 19.76 16.77 1.56
C LEU A 371 20.69 17.94 1.87
N ALA A 372 20.15 19.00 2.47
CA ALA A 372 20.91 20.18 2.82
C ALA A 372 22.02 19.87 3.86
N ALA A 373 21.72 19.04 4.86
CA ALA A 373 22.70 18.59 5.85
C ALA A 373 23.83 17.78 5.20
N PHE A 374 23.46 16.78 4.37
CA PHE A 374 24.42 15.94 3.66
C PHE A 374 25.40 16.77 2.81
N LEU A 375 24.88 17.76 2.06
CA LEU A 375 25.70 18.64 1.22
C LEU A 375 26.63 19.58 2.03
N ARG A 376 26.36 19.79 3.31
CA ARG A 376 27.22 20.51 4.26
C ARG A 376 28.22 19.59 4.97
N GLY A 377 28.20 18.29 4.69
CA GLY A 377 29.10 17.31 5.28
C GLY A 377 28.52 16.54 6.48
N ASP A 378 27.22 16.70 6.78
CA ASP A 378 26.53 15.95 7.82
C ASP A 378 25.61 14.88 7.19
N PRO A 379 26.01 13.59 7.16
CA PRO A 379 25.19 12.50 6.64
C PRO A 379 24.13 12.00 7.65
N GLY A 380 24.19 12.43 8.92
CA GLY A 380 23.36 11.90 10.01
C GLY A 380 21.87 11.91 9.70
N PRO A 381 21.27 13.06 9.37
CA PRO A 381 19.83 13.16 9.08
C PRO A 381 19.38 12.32 7.88
N LEU A 382 20.21 12.19 6.84
CA LEU A 382 19.91 11.33 5.71
C LEU A 382 19.96 9.85 6.11
N THR A 383 20.95 9.47 6.91
CA THR A 383 21.05 8.10 7.43
C THR A 383 19.87 7.74 8.32
N GLU A 384 19.46 8.64 9.21
CA GLU A 384 18.28 8.44 10.07
C GLU A 384 16.99 8.19 9.27
N GLN A 385 16.81 8.88 8.14
CA GLN A 385 15.59 8.80 7.34
C GLN A 385 15.61 7.68 6.29
N ALA A 386 16.77 7.22 5.87
CA ALA A 386 16.90 6.33 4.73
C ALA A 386 17.52 4.96 5.05
N ALA A 387 18.24 4.83 6.17
CA ALA A 387 18.86 3.54 6.51
C ALA A 387 17.78 2.47 6.74
N PRO A 388 18.00 1.25 6.22
CA PRO A 388 17.14 0.13 6.53
C PRO A 388 17.08 -0.12 8.04
N ASP A 389 15.87 -0.34 8.56
CA ASP A 389 15.70 -0.75 9.95
C ASP A 389 15.54 -2.28 10.03
N PRO A 390 16.51 -3.00 10.59
CA PRO A 390 16.42 -4.46 10.75
C PRO A 390 15.22 -4.91 11.58
N ALA A 391 14.74 -4.07 12.52
CA ALA A 391 13.58 -4.41 13.35
C ALA A 391 12.27 -4.45 12.54
N SER A 392 12.17 -3.64 11.48
CA SER A 392 11.00 -3.60 10.59
C SER A 392 11.11 -4.54 9.37
N ALA A 393 12.24 -5.23 9.18
CA ALA A 393 12.51 -6.05 8.00
C ALA A 393 11.46 -7.15 7.75
N ALA A 394 10.98 -7.79 8.82
CA ALA A 394 9.96 -8.83 8.73
C ALA A 394 8.59 -8.26 8.28
N GLU A 395 8.23 -7.08 8.78
CA GLU A 395 6.99 -6.40 8.39
C GLU A 395 7.07 -5.90 6.94
N ALA A 396 8.20 -5.31 6.54
CA ALA A 396 8.43 -4.85 5.19
C ALA A 396 8.43 -6.00 4.16
N GLU A 397 9.02 -7.16 4.51
CA GLU A 397 8.94 -8.37 3.68
C GLU A 397 7.51 -8.88 3.59
N ASN A 398 6.80 -8.95 4.72
CA ASN A 398 5.41 -9.39 4.75
C ASN A 398 4.52 -8.51 3.87
N ALA A 399 4.62 -7.19 3.99
CA ALA A 399 3.87 -6.25 3.16
C ALA A 399 4.15 -6.45 1.66
N THR A 400 5.43 -6.58 1.28
CA THR A 400 5.82 -6.84 -0.12
C THR A 400 5.34 -8.19 -0.63
N ALA A 401 5.41 -9.25 0.20
CA ALA A 401 4.96 -10.58 -0.19
C ALA A 401 3.45 -10.60 -0.46
N VAL A 402 2.66 -9.95 0.39
CA VAL A 402 1.20 -9.82 0.20
C VAL A 402 0.87 -8.95 -1.00
N TYR A 403 1.55 -7.79 -1.15
CA TYR A 403 1.44 -6.94 -2.32
C TYR A 403 1.63 -7.74 -3.61
N THR A 404 2.77 -8.42 -3.72
CA THR A 404 3.12 -9.21 -4.90
C THR A 404 2.10 -10.34 -5.14
N ALA A 405 1.73 -11.10 -4.10
CA ALA A 405 0.81 -12.22 -4.25
C ALA A 405 -0.58 -11.75 -4.73
N VAL A 406 -1.12 -10.69 -4.15
CA VAL A 406 -2.44 -10.16 -4.53
C VAL A 406 -2.43 -9.66 -5.97
N LEU A 407 -1.47 -8.80 -6.33
CA LEU A 407 -1.42 -8.21 -7.66
C LEU A 407 -1.17 -9.27 -8.76
N CYS A 408 -0.26 -10.21 -8.48
CA CYS A 408 0.05 -11.26 -9.45
C CYS A 408 -1.08 -12.28 -9.61
N ASN A 409 -1.89 -12.53 -8.58
CA ASN A 409 -3.02 -13.44 -8.65
C ASN A 409 -4.28 -12.81 -9.28
N ASP A 410 -4.48 -11.50 -9.11
CA ASP A 410 -5.73 -10.81 -9.47
C ASP A 410 -5.90 -10.61 -10.99
N ALA A 411 -4.79 -10.56 -11.74
CA ALA A 411 -4.83 -10.21 -13.16
C ALA A 411 -3.69 -10.86 -13.95
N PRO A 412 -3.85 -11.03 -15.28
CA PRO A 412 -2.75 -11.40 -16.14
C PRO A 412 -1.75 -10.23 -16.27
N TRP A 413 -0.45 -10.56 -16.26
CA TRP A 413 0.66 -9.66 -16.51
C TRP A 413 1.43 -10.12 -17.75
N PRO A 414 2.11 -9.22 -18.49
CA PRO A 414 3.00 -9.64 -19.57
C PRO A 414 4.03 -10.65 -19.05
N ALA A 415 4.13 -11.80 -19.73
CA ALA A 415 5.08 -12.86 -19.33
C ALA A 415 6.46 -12.70 -20.00
N ASP A 416 6.53 -11.91 -21.07
CA ASP A 416 7.76 -11.65 -21.81
C ASP A 416 8.45 -10.38 -21.33
N TRP A 417 9.78 -10.46 -21.25
CA TRP A 417 10.61 -9.33 -20.81
C TRP A 417 10.63 -8.17 -21.84
N GLU A 418 10.51 -8.47 -23.12
CA GLU A 418 10.55 -7.49 -24.19
C GLU A 418 9.45 -6.44 -24.05
N THR A 419 8.24 -6.84 -23.63
CA THR A 419 7.13 -5.93 -23.32
C THR A 419 7.48 -5.01 -22.14
N TRP A 420 8.03 -5.56 -21.05
CA TRP A 420 8.44 -4.76 -19.90
C TRP A 420 9.55 -3.78 -20.26
N ASP A 421 10.57 -4.23 -20.97
CA ASP A 421 11.72 -3.40 -21.34
C ASP A 421 11.31 -2.27 -22.30
N ARG A 422 10.54 -2.57 -23.31
CA ARG A 422 10.00 -1.56 -24.24
C ARG A 422 9.17 -0.51 -23.53
N ASP A 423 8.14 -0.92 -22.77
CA ASP A 423 7.18 -0.01 -22.17
C ASP A 423 7.87 0.88 -21.11
N ASN A 424 8.75 0.31 -20.28
CA ASN A 424 9.45 1.08 -19.25
C ASN A 424 10.63 1.90 -19.80
N THR A 425 11.30 1.46 -20.88
CA THR A 425 12.32 2.28 -21.56
C THR A 425 11.69 3.53 -22.18
N GLU A 426 10.53 3.39 -22.82
CA GLU A 426 9.82 4.54 -23.39
C GLU A 426 9.35 5.49 -22.29
N LEU A 427 8.75 4.94 -21.24
CA LEU A 427 8.22 5.72 -20.13
C LEU A 427 9.33 6.47 -19.36
N ALA A 428 10.47 5.83 -19.15
CA ALA A 428 11.62 6.43 -18.43
C ALA A 428 12.25 7.63 -19.15
N ARG A 429 11.95 7.87 -20.43
CA ARG A 429 12.41 9.08 -21.14
C ARG A 429 11.81 10.35 -20.59
N THR A 430 10.59 10.28 -20.08
CA THR A 430 9.85 11.43 -19.55
C THR A 430 9.56 11.34 -18.07
N ALA A 431 9.64 10.16 -17.49
CA ALA A 431 9.37 9.89 -16.08
C ALA A 431 10.46 8.99 -15.44
N PRO A 432 11.74 9.45 -15.40
CA PRO A 432 12.85 8.61 -14.94
C PRO A 432 12.85 8.31 -13.44
N PHE A 433 12.17 9.11 -12.62
CA PHE A 433 12.30 9.07 -11.16
C PHE A 433 11.91 7.71 -10.57
N GLU A 434 10.78 7.12 -10.99
CA GLU A 434 10.26 5.89 -10.38
C GLU A 434 10.06 4.72 -11.35
N THR A 435 10.09 4.95 -12.66
CA THR A 435 9.71 3.97 -13.68
C THR A 435 10.40 2.61 -13.51
N TRP A 436 11.72 2.57 -13.47
CA TRP A 436 12.45 1.30 -13.36
C TRP A 436 12.30 0.63 -12.02
N ALA A 437 12.18 1.39 -10.95
CA ALA A 437 11.96 0.83 -9.63
C ALA A 437 10.58 0.17 -9.51
N ASN A 438 9.54 0.85 -9.99
CA ASN A 438 8.20 0.30 -10.03
C ASN A 438 8.12 -0.93 -10.96
N ALA A 439 8.79 -0.89 -12.11
CA ALA A 439 8.90 -2.04 -13.00
C ALA A 439 9.49 -3.26 -12.29
N PHE A 440 10.64 -3.11 -11.64
CA PHE A 440 11.32 -4.23 -10.96
C PHE A 440 10.58 -4.72 -9.71
N LEU A 441 9.85 -3.86 -9.01
CA LEU A 441 8.98 -4.26 -7.91
C LEU A 441 7.90 -5.24 -8.38
N ASN A 442 7.31 -4.98 -9.53
CA ASN A 442 6.20 -5.75 -10.08
C ASN A 442 6.63 -6.90 -11.00
N LEU A 443 7.90 -6.95 -11.40
CA LEU A 443 8.44 -7.95 -12.31
C LEU A 443 8.26 -9.42 -11.85
N PRO A 444 8.20 -9.76 -10.55
CA PRO A 444 7.84 -11.11 -10.12
C PRO A 444 6.53 -11.63 -10.73
N CYS A 445 5.59 -10.74 -11.10
CA CYS A 445 4.34 -11.13 -11.72
C CYS A 445 4.50 -11.69 -13.15
N ALA A 446 5.57 -11.33 -13.87
CA ALA A 446 5.90 -11.95 -15.15
C ALA A 446 6.24 -13.46 -15.01
N TYR A 447 6.78 -13.83 -13.86
CA TYR A 447 7.27 -15.19 -13.55
C TYR A 447 6.45 -15.89 -12.46
N TRP A 448 5.21 -15.41 -12.24
CA TRP A 448 4.38 -15.91 -11.15
C TRP A 448 3.92 -17.35 -11.40
N PRO A 449 4.15 -18.29 -10.46
CA PRO A 449 3.97 -19.72 -10.71
C PRO A 449 2.52 -20.20 -10.56
N VAL A 450 1.54 -19.28 -10.38
CA VAL A 450 0.13 -19.63 -10.27
C VAL A 450 -0.52 -19.48 -11.66
N PRO A 451 -0.92 -20.57 -12.33
CA PRO A 451 -1.64 -20.52 -13.59
C PRO A 451 -3.11 -20.16 -13.37
N GLY A 452 -3.77 -19.73 -14.43
CA GLY A 452 -5.20 -19.44 -14.40
C GLY A 452 -5.54 -18.26 -13.47
N ARG A 453 -4.74 -17.20 -13.54
CA ARG A 453 -4.95 -15.96 -12.77
C ARG A 453 -6.39 -15.48 -12.91
N GLN A 454 -6.91 -14.87 -11.86
CA GLN A 454 -8.26 -14.32 -11.88
C GLN A 454 -8.38 -13.25 -12.97
N ARG A 455 -9.56 -13.11 -13.55
CA ARG A 455 -9.88 -11.92 -14.32
C ARG A 455 -10.30 -10.84 -13.34
N PRO A 456 -9.84 -9.59 -13.51
CA PRO A 456 -10.30 -8.48 -12.71
C PRO A 456 -11.83 -8.37 -12.72
N VAL A 457 -12.41 -8.03 -11.58
CA VAL A 457 -13.86 -7.82 -11.49
C VAL A 457 -14.22 -6.56 -12.28
N ASP A 458 -15.24 -6.64 -13.12
CA ASP A 458 -15.79 -5.47 -13.80
C ASP A 458 -16.63 -4.65 -12.80
N VAL A 459 -15.97 -3.66 -12.20
CA VAL A 459 -16.60 -2.76 -11.23
C VAL A 459 -17.72 -1.98 -11.92
N GLY A 460 -18.91 -1.94 -11.28
CA GLY A 460 -20.09 -1.28 -11.85
C GLY A 460 -20.94 -2.17 -12.76
N ALA A 461 -20.58 -3.45 -12.95
CA ALA A 461 -21.43 -4.41 -13.68
C ALA A 461 -22.75 -4.72 -12.94
N ALA A 462 -22.83 -4.44 -11.64
CA ALA A 462 -24.08 -4.52 -10.90
C ALA A 462 -25.02 -3.34 -11.26
N PRO A 463 -26.34 -3.53 -11.23
CA PRO A 463 -27.26 -2.42 -11.48
C PRO A 463 -26.97 -1.25 -10.55
N ALA A 464 -26.64 -0.09 -11.10
CA ALA A 464 -26.30 1.12 -10.33
C ALA A 464 -27.41 1.54 -9.34
N ALA A 465 -28.66 1.21 -9.63
CA ALA A 465 -29.82 1.44 -8.76
C ALA A 465 -29.80 0.63 -7.46
N ALA A 466 -28.92 -0.38 -7.34
CA ALA A 466 -28.80 -1.20 -6.13
C ALA A 466 -27.80 -0.62 -5.11
N LEU A 467 -26.95 0.33 -5.50
CA LEU A 467 -25.96 0.95 -4.62
C LEU A 467 -26.54 2.20 -3.95
N PRO A 468 -26.32 2.38 -2.63
CA PRO A 468 -26.54 3.67 -2.00
C PRO A 468 -25.57 4.72 -2.54
N ARG A 469 -25.76 5.98 -2.15
CA ARG A 469 -24.78 7.03 -2.44
C ARG A 469 -23.42 6.65 -1.89
N THR A 470 -22.36 6.94 -2.66
CA THR A 470 -20.96 6.72 -2.31
C THR A 470 -20.15 8.00 -2.48
N LEU A 471 -19.02 8.10 -1.80
CA LEU A 471 -18.15 9.26 -1.86
C LEU A 471 -16.75 8.85 -2.32
N VAL A 472 -16.30 9.43 -3.43
CA VAL A 472 -14.92 9.35 -3.91
C VAL A 472 -14.20 10.63 -3.51
N VAL A 473 -12.98 10.52 -3.02
CA VAL A 473 -12.10 11.63 -2.64
C VAL A 473 -10.80 11.47 -3.38
N ALA A 474 -10.27 12.53 -3.97
CA ALA A 474 -9.03 12.45 -4.73
C ALA A 474 -8.29 13.79 -4.76
N ALA A 475 -6.97 13.75 -4.69
CA ALA A 475 -6.11 14.87 -5.04
C ALA A 475 -5.83 14.87 -6.54
N GLU A 476 -5.89 16.05 -7.17
CA GLU A 476 -5.76 16.16 -8.63
C GLU A 476 -4.38 15.72 -9.15
N ARG A 477 -3.35 15.85 -8.32
CA ARG A 477 -1.96 15.56 -8.65
C ARG A 477 -1.40 14.31 -7.97
N ASP A 478 -2.25 13.45 -7.42
CA ASP A 478 -1.83 12.20 -6.80
C ASP A 478 -0.94 11.39 -7.76
N GLY A 479 0.23 10.96 -7.27
CA GLY A 479 1.20 10.20 -8.03
C GLY A 479 0.97 8.70 -7.99
N ALA A 480 0.47 8.18 -6.89
CA ALA A 480 0.30 6.75 -6.65
C ALA A 480 -1.01 6.21 -7.25
N THR A 481 -2.09 7.01 -7.16
CA THR A 481 -3.38 6.74 -7.80
C THR A 481 -3.79 7.95 -8.63
N PRO A 482 -3.32 8.03 -9.88
CA PRO A 482 -3.56 9.19 -10.72
C PRO A 482 -5.04 9.54 -10.86
N TYR A 483 -5.36 10.82 -10.80
CA TYR A 483 -6.72 11.37 -10.77
C TYR A 483 -7.72 10.78 -11.80
N PRO A 484 -7.32 10.43 -13.05
CA PRO A 484 -8.22 9.74 -13.98
C PRO A 484 -8.85 8.47 -13.41
N GLY A 485 -8.15 7.77 -12.50
CA GLY A 485 -8.69 6.59 -11.82
C GLY A 485 -9.90 6.91 -10.93
N ALA A 486 -9.85 8.05 -10.23
CA ALA A 486 -10.98 8.51 -9.41
C ALA A 486 -12.20 8.87 -10.28
N LEU A 487 -11.98 9.51 -11.43
CA LEU A 487 -13.03 9.79 -12.40
C LEU A 487 -13.66 8.50 -12.96
N GLU A 488 -12.85 7.50 -13.28
CA GLU A 488 -13.32 6.23 -13.78
C GLU A 488 -14.08 5.44 -12.70
N LEU A 489 -13.58 5.44 -11.45
CA LEU A 489 -14.30 4.84 -10.34
C LEU A 489 -15.68 5.51 -10.13
N GLN A 490 -15.73 6.85 -10.11
CA GLN A 490 -16.99 7.58 -10.01
C GLN A 490 -17.95 7.21 -11.14
N ARG A 491 -17.45 7.15 -12.37
CA ARG A 491 -18.24 6.78 -13.56
C ARG A 491 -18.83 5.38 -13.42
N ARG A 492 -18.03 4.40 -13.00
CA ARG A 492 -18.43 2.98 -12.86
C ARG A 492 -19.40 2.75 -11.71
N LEU A 493 -19.24 3.45 -10.59
CA LEU A 493 -20.18 3.37 -9.46
C LEU A 493 -21.55 4.03 -9.78
N GLY A 494 -21.64 4.76 -10.89
CA GLY A 494 -22.90 5.29 -11.40
C GLY A 494 -23.32 6.64 -10.81
N PRO A 495 -24.59 7.05 -11.01
CA PRO A 495 -25.06 8.40 -10.67
C PRO A 495 -25.08 8.70 -9.17
N GLY A 496 -25.09 7.68 -8.32
CA GLY A 496 -25.06 7.82 -6.86
C GLY A 496 -23.68 8.14 -6.29
N ALA A 497 -22.59 8.07 -7.09
CA ALA A 497 -21.25 8.36 -6.64
C ALA A 497 -20.93 9.86 -6.78
N ALA A 498 -20.61 10.52 -5.67
CA ALA A 498 -20.10 11.89 -5.66
C ALA A 498 -18.57 11.90 -5.62
N LEU A 499 -17.95 12.92 -6.21
CA LEU A 499 -16.51 13.15 -6.18
C LEU A 499 -16.19 14.45 -5.45
N VAL A 500 -15.28 14.38 -4.48
CA VAL A 500 -14.63 15.52 -3.84
C VAL A 500 -13.20 15.57 -4.35
N THR A 501 -12.85 16.64 -5.04
CA THR A 501 -11.50 16.84 -5.59
C THR A 501 -10.77 17.88 -4.77
N GLU A 502 -9.57 17.58 -4.33
CA GLU A 502 -8.62 18.57 -3.85
C GLU A 502 -7.80 19.07 -5.05
N GLU A 503 -8.11 20.29 -5.50
CA GLU A 503 -7.50 20.89 -6.69
C GLU A 503 -6.05 21.31 -6.41
N GLY A 504 -5.16 21.08 -7.36
CA GLY A 504 -3.76 21.50 -7.29
C GLY A 504 -2.89 20.78 -6.27
N ALA A 505 -3.46 19.98 -5.36
CA ALA A 505 -2.74 19.17 -4.38
C ALA A 505 -2.45 17.76 -4.90
N GLY A 506 -1.51 17.06 -4.26
CA GLY A 506 -1.09 15.75 -4.73
C GLY A 506 -0.67 14.77 -3.65
N SER A 507 -0.92 15.04 -2.38
CA SER A 507 -0.70 14.06 -1.32
C SER A 507 -1.61 12.87 -1.51
N HIS A 508 -1.03 11.67 -1.45
CA HIS A 508 -1.76 10.41 -1.48
C HIS A 508 -2.44 10.19 -0.14
N GLY A 509 -3.76 9.93 -0.14
CA GLY A 509 -4.56 9.97 1.08
C GLY A 509 -4.94 11.39 1.46
N VAL A 510 -6.16 11.79 1.09
CA VAL A 510 -6.63 13.17 1.22
C VAL A 510 -7.41 13.38 2.51
N VAL A 511 -8.12 12.33 2.98
CA VAL A 511 -8.91 12.39 4.21
C VAL A 511 -7.99 12.48 5.43
N GLY A 512 -8.13 13.54 6.19
CA GLY A 512 -7.29 13.79 7.36
C GLY A 512 -5.90 14.36 7.04
N SER A 513 -5.64 14.78 5.78
CA SER A 513 -4.37 15.42 5.38
C SER A 513 -4.28 16.90 5.73
N GLY A 514 -5.29 17.45 6.42
CA GLY A 514 -5.34 18.87 6.80
C GLY A 514 -6.17 19.73 5.84
N ASN A 515 -7.00 19.14 4.99
CA ASN A 515 -7.98 19.84 4.16
C ASN A 515 -9.36 19.85 4.81
N ASP A 516 -9.66 20.89 5.58
CA ASP A 516 -10.96 21.05 6.26
C ASP A 516 -12.16 20.99 5.31
N CYS A 517 -12.02 21.39 4.04
CA CYS A 517 -13.11 21.33 3.07
C CYS A 517 -13.43 19.87 2.74
N VAL A 518 -12.42 19.06 2.45
CA VAL A 518 -12.56 17.63 2.18
C VAL A 518 -13.11 16.91 3.41
N ASP A 519 -12.52 17.14 4.57
CA ASP A 519 -12.87 16.47 5.82
C ASP A 519 -14.32 16.74 6.23
N ARG A 520 -14.82 17.98 6.05
CA ARG A 520 -16.26 18.30 6.27
C ARG A 520 -17.19 17.53 5.34
N HIS A 521 -16.82 17.31 4.06
CA HIS A 521 -17.64 16.50 3.16
C HIS A 521 -17.66 15.04 3.57
N VAL A 522 -16.51 14.48 3.95
CA VAL A 522 -16.38 13.10 4.43
C VAL A 522 -17.16 12.90 5.74
N GLU A 523 -16.96 13.78 6.72
CA GLU A 523 -17.68 13.72 7.99
C GLU A 523 -19.19 13.79 7.78
N ARG A 524 -19.66 14.78 7.00
CA ARG A 524 -21.10 14.90 6.70
C ARG A 524 -21.64 13.63 6.07
N TYR A 525 -20.95 13.10 5.05
CA TYR A 525 -21.39 11.87 4.41
C TYR A 525 -21.39 10.68 5.38
N LEU A 526 -20.36 10.50 6.18
CA LEU A 526 -20.29 9.42 7.17
C LEU A 526 -21.36 9.56 8.25
N LEU A 527 -21.74 10.77 8.66
CA LEU A 527 -22.75 10.98 9.71
C LEU A 527 -24.18 10.96 9.19
N THR A 528 -24.45 11.53 8.00
CA THR A 528 -25.82 11.71 7.49
C THR A 528 -26.15 10.86 6.26
N GLY A 529 -25.13 10.48 5.47
CA GLY A 529 -25.30 9.86 4.15
C GLY A 529 -25.47 10.88 3.03
N ASP A 530 -25.43 12.20 3.34
CA ASP A 530 -25.53 13.25 2.35
C ASP A 530 -24.20 13.41 1.60
N THR A 531 -24.28 13.43 0.29
CA THR A 531 -23.16 13.75 -0.58
C THR A 531 -23.30 15.18 -1.11
N PRO A 532 -22.18 15.88 -1.44
CA PRO A 532 -22.30 17.04 -2.32
C PRO A 532 -22.94 16.60 -3.63
N GLY A 533 -23.30 17.51 -4.51
CA GLY A 533 -23.84 17.15 -5.82
C GLY A 533 -23.00 16.07 -6.53
N ARG A 534 -22.97 16.03 -7.85
CA ARG A 534 -22.16 15.02 -8.57
C ARG A 534 -20.66 15.17 -8.31
N SER A 535 -20.18 16.41 -8.23
CA SER A 535 -18.77 16.73 -7.95
C SER A 535 -18.68 18.05 -7.20
N VAL A 536 -17.67 18.17 -6.37
CA VAL A 536 -17.27 19.41 -5.70
C VAL A 536 -15.74 19.51 -5.67
N THR A 537 -15.23 20.72 -5.77
CA THR A 537 -13.81 21.02 -5.70
C THR A 537 -13.51 21.77 -4.40
N CYS A 538 -12.48 21.35 -3.71
CA CYS A 538 -11.88 22.01 -2.56
C CYS A 538 -10.54 22.62 -2.99
N ALA A 539 -10.22 23.81 -2.47
CA ALA A 539 -8.88 24.38 -2.62
C ALA A 539 -7.84 23.46 -1.96
N PRO A 540 -6.57 23.52 -2.36
CA PRO A 540 -5.54 22.68 -1.77
C PRO A 540 -5.34 23.01 -0.28
N HIS A 541 -4.94 22.00 0.51
CA HIS A 541 -4.43 22.25 1.86
C HIS A 541 -3.14 23.10 1.80
N PRO A 542 -2.78 23.79 2.88
CA PRO A 542 -1.54 24.57 2.92
C PRO A 542 -0.32 23.69 2.70
N GLU A 543 0.59 24.13 1.84
CA GLU A 543 1.90 23.46 1.72
C GLU A 543 2.65 23.45 3.06
N PRO A 544 3.46 22.43 3.35
CA PRO A 544 4.21 22.36 4.60
C PRO A 544 5.18 23.54 4.73
N ALA A 545 5.25 24.13 5.93
CA ALA A 545 6.22 25.17 6.23
C ALA A 545 7.65 24.59 6.23
N PRO A 546 8.67 25.35 5.78
CA PRO A 546 10.05 24.90 5.84
C PRO A 546 10.52 24.79 7.31
N VAL A 547 11.23 23.71 7.60
CA VAL A 547 11.82 23.46 8.95
C VAL A 547 13.31 23.21 8.77
N SER A 548 14.15 23.95 9.49
CA SER A 548 15.58 23.68 9.53
C SER A 548 15.89 22.53 10.50
N LEU A 549 17.01 21.82 10.29
CA LEU A 549 17.45 20.80 11.24
C LEU A 549 17.85 21.40 12.60
N ASP A 550 18.27 22.67 12.61
CA ASP A 550 18.63 23.39 13.85
C ASP A 550 17.39 23.63 14.71
N ASP A 551 16.19 23.72 14.11
CA ASP A 551 14.91 23.90 14.79
C ASP A 551 14.30 22.57 15.30
N ARG A 552 14.82 21.40 14.88
CA ARG A 552 14.32 20.08 15.30
C ARG A 552 14.41 19.83 16.80
N ALA A 553 15.41 20.39 17.47
CA ALA A 553 15.53 20.30 18.93
C ALA A 553 14.33 20.95 19.66
N ALA A 554 13.63 21.88 19.01
CA ALA A 554 12.44 22.56 19.54
C ALA A 554 11.13 21.82 19.16
N SER A 555 11.09 21.14 18.03
CA SER A 555 9.86 20.56 17.43
C SER A 555 9.56 19.11 17.82
N ALA A 556 10.46 18.41 18.52
CA ALA A 556 10.28 17.00 18.92
C ALA A 556 9.08 16.74 19.87
N ARG A 557 8.22 17.74 20.11
CA ARG A 557 7.02 17.65 20.97
C ARG A 557 5.70 17.53 20.20
N GLY A 558 5.72 17.52 18.90
CA GLY A 558 4.51 17.43 18.06
C GLY A 558 4.68 16.49 16.90
N ALA A 559 4.97 15.21 17.15
CA ALA A 559 4.97 14.21 16.08
C ALA A 559 3.56 14.10 15.51
N LEU A 560 3.35 14.68 14.34
CA LEU A 560 2.19 14.38 13.49
C LEU A 560 2.28 12.91 13.13
N LEU A 561 1.25 12.14 13.48
CA LEU A 561 1.05 10.81 12.92
C LEU A 561 0.94 10.96 11.40
N PRO A 562 1.53 10.06 10.60
CA PRO A 562 1.35 10.08 9.15
C PRO A 562 -0.14 9.97 8.82
N PRO A 563 -0.60 10.51 7.68
CA PRO A 563 -1.98 10.36 7.25
C PRO A 563 -2.40 8.89 7.28
N VAL A 564 -3.65 8.65 7.63
CA VAL A 564 -4.22 7.30 7.88
C VAL A 564 -4.53 6.61 6.54
N VAL A 565 -3.56 6.58 5.62
CA VAL A 565 -3.70 5.88 4.33
C VAL A 565 -2.56 4.90 4.13
#